data_fc33dbd58c05deffdb78be3317500c46
#
_entry.id   fc33dbd58c05deffdb78be3317500c46
#
_cell.length_a   1.000
_cell.length_b   1.000
_cell.length_c   1.000
_cell.angle_alpha   90.00
_cell.angle_beta   90.00
_cell.angle_gamma   90.00
#
_symmetry.space_group_name_H-M   'P 1'
#
loop_
_entity.id
_entity.type
_entity.pdbx_description
1 polymer ?
#
loop_
_entity_poly.entity_id
_entity_poly.type
_entity_poly.pdbx_seq_one_letter_code
_entity_poly.pdbx_strand_id
1 'polypeptide(L)'
;MADRVLVIIPTYNESTNIPHLVPEVLSQDERIDVLIVDDSSPDGTGQIANQLAAVNQRVNVLHRAEKSGLGTAYVAGFRWALERDYELIFEMDADFSHDPRHLPEFLEAMEHGDADLVLGCRYLNRRVAVVNWPISRLILSMGANAYARFVTGMKLWDATGGFKCFRRKVLEAIDLSTIKSNGYAFQIEMSFRAKRKGFRIKEIPIVFVDRTDGASKMSGAIVREAVWMVWRLRFQAIFRKI
;
A
#
# COMPACT_ATOMS: atom_id res chain seq x y z
N MET A 1 15.75 -14.51 -15.76
CA MET A 1 14.53 -15.08 -15.14
C MET A 1 13.56 -13.93 -14.98
N ALA A 2 12.26 -14.15 -15.16
CA ALA A 2 11.27 -13.09 -14.92
C ALA A 2 11.26 -12.75 -13.42
N ASP A 3 11.08 -11.46 -13.10
CA ASP A 3 11.03 -10.98 -11.72
C ASP A 3 9.83 -11.58 -10.98
N ARG A 4 10.06 -12.23 -9.82
CA ARG A 4 8.96 -12.70 -8.96
C ARG A 4 8.27 -11.52 -8.31
N VAL A 5 6.95 -11.56 -8.30
CA VAL A 5 6.08 -10.50 -7.82
C VAL A 5 5.30 -10.96 -6.59
N LEU A 6 5.26 -10.14 -5.54
CA LEU A 6 4.44 -10.40 -4.36
C LEU A 6 3.41 -9.28 -4.18
N VAL A 7 2.15 -9.64 -4.04
CA VAL A 7 1.08 -8.71 -3.62
C VAL A 7 0.75 -8.98 -2.15
N ILE A 8 1.05 -8.00 -1.29
CA ILE A 8 0.76 -8.06 0.15
C ILE A 8 -0.62 -7.48 0.39
N ILE A 9 -1.49 -8.26 1.01
CA ILE A 9 -2.88 -7.93 1.31
C ILE A 9 -3.12 -8.05 2.82
N PRO A 10 -3.03 -6.94 3.58
CA PRO A 10 -3.41 -6.94 4.99
C PRO A 10 -4.91 -7.15 5.16
N THR A 11 -5.30 -8.00 6.11
CA THR A 11 -6.70 -8.33 6.37
C THR A 11 -7.08 -8.16 7.83
N TYR A 12 -8.29 -7.63 8.05
CA TYR A 12 -8.99 -7.66 9.33
C TYR A 12 -10.50 -7.57 9.10
N ASN A 13 -11.22 -8.70 9.26
CA ASN A 13 -12.63 -8.87 8.93
C ASN A 13 -12.91 -8.70 7.44
N GLU A 14 -12.23 -9.50 6.61
CA GLU A 14 -12.33 -9.49 5.15
C GLU A 14 -12.78 -10.86 4.59
N SER A 15 -13.50 -11.65 5.41
CA SER A 15 -13.92 -13.01 5.06
C SER A 15 -14.77 -13.08 3.79
N THR A 16 -15.52 -12.01 3.47
CA THR A 16 -16.34 -11.92 2.26
C THR A 16 -15.54 -11.50 1.02
N ASN A 17 -14.43 -10.76 1.20
CA ASN A 17 -13.68 -10.19 0.11
C ASN A 17 -12.58 -11.11 -0.43
N ILE A 18 -11.78 -11.73 0.47
CA ILE A 18 -10.58 -12.48 0.05
C ILE A 18 -10.88 -13.70 -0.85
N PRO A 19 -12.02 -14.42 -0.74
CA PRO A 19 -12.32 -15.53 -1.66
C PRO A 19 -12.47 -15.09 -3.12
N HIS A 20 -12.83 -13.84 -3.35
CA HIS A 20 -12.99 -13.26 -4.69
C HIS A 20 -11.77 -12.47 -5.12
N LEU A 21 -11.20 -11.67 -4.23
CA LEU A 21 -10.06 -10.81 -4.53
C LEU A 21 -8.80 -11.61 -4.88
N VAL A 22 -8.47 -12.64 -4.10
CA VAL A 22 -7.21 -13.39 -4.27
C VAL A 22 -7.15 -14.08 -5.62
N PRO A 23 -8.18 -14.82 -6.11
CA PRO A 23 -8.17 -15.36 -7.46
C PRO A 23 -8.06 -14.29 -8.55
N GLU A 24 -8.71 -13.13 -8.39
CA GLU A 24 -8.65 -12.04 -9.35
C GLU A 24 -7.22 -11.45 -9.43
N VAL A 25 -6.56 -11.23 -8.29
CA VAL A 25 -5.15 -10.78 -8.24
C VAL A 25 -4.23 -11.78 -8.96
N LEU A 26 -4.37 -13.08 -8.66
CA LEU A 26 -3.55 -14.13 -9.25
C LEU A 26 -3.76 -14.32 -10.75
N SER A 27 -4.92 -13.90 -11.28
CA SER A 27 -5.23 -13.98 -12.70
C SER A 27 -4.57 -12.88 -13.54
N GLN A 28 -4.04 -11.82 -12.91
CA GLN A 28 -3.51 -10.67 -13.63
C GLN A 28 -2.12 -10.94 -14.24
N ASP A 29 -1.29 -11.77 -13.61
CA ASP A 29 0.02 -12.16 -14.14
C ASP A 29 0.47 -13.49 -13.48
N GLU A 30 1.11 -14.37 -14.24
CA GLU A 30 1.57 -15.67 -13.73
C GLU A 30 2.71 -15.58 -12.71
N ARG A 31 3.44 -14.47 -12.69
CA ARG A 31 4.54 -14.18 -11.75
C ARG A 31 4.06 -13.74 -10.36
N ILE A 32 2.77 -13.43 -10.21
CA ILE A 32 2.21 -12.91 -8.97
C ILE A 32 1.98 -14.04 -7.98
N ASP A 33 2.60 -13.89 -6.81
CA ASP A 33 2.22 -14.57 -5.57
C ASP A 33 1.48 -13.59 -4.66
N VAL A 34 0.60 -14.10 -3.81
CA VAL A 34 -0.14 -13.31 -2.81
C VAL A 34 0.32 -13.66 -1.41
N LEU A 35 0.53 -12.65 -0.57
CA LEU A 35 0.69 -12.78 0.87
C LEU A 35 -0.47 -12.12 1.59
N ILE A 36 -1.35 -12.94 2.19
CA ILE A 36 -2.40 -12.47 3.09
C ILE A 36 -1.78 -12.28 4.48
N VAL A 37 -1.85 -11.06 5.02
CA VAL A 37 -1.37 -10.74 6.36
C VAL A 37 -2.57 -10.54 7.27
N ASP A 38 -2.95 -11.59 8.00
CA ASP A 38 -4.16 -11.58 8.84
C ASP A 38 -3.87 -11.17 10.28
N ASP A 39 -4.56 -10.13 10.72
CA ASP A 39 -4.44 -9.52 12.06
C ASP A 39 -5.40 -10.19 13.08
N SER A 40 -5.41 -11.53 13.16
CA SER A 40 -6.29 -12.31 14.03
C SER A 40 -7.76 -11.96 13.85
N SER A 41 -8.23 -11.99 12.61
CA SER A 41 -9.63 -11.68 12.26
C SER A 41 -10.62 -12.60 12.97
N PRO A 42 -11.61 -12.07 13.71
CA PRO A 42 -12.60 -12.89 14.41
C PRO A 42 -13.71 -13.45 13.51
N ASP A 43 -13.83 -12.97 12.27
CA ASP A 43 -14.88 -13.34 11.31
C ASP A 43 -14.58 -14.58 10.45
N GLY A 44 -13.46 -15.26 10.71
CA GLY A 44 -13.04 -16.42 9.93
C GLY A 44 -12.13 -16.12 8.73
N THR A 45 -11.71 -14.85 8.53
CA THR A 45 -10.79 -14.48 7.44
C THR A 45 -9.52 -15.35 7.42
N GLY A 46 -8.89 -15.57 8.58
CA GLY A 46 -7.66 -16.36 8.67
C GLY A 46 -7.86 -17.84 8.25
N GLN A 47 -9.00 -18.44 8.59
CA GLN A 47 -9.34 -19.80 8.15
C GLN A 47 -9.52 -19.87 6.63
N ILE A 48 -10.21 -18.91 6.04
CA ILE A 48 -10.40 -18.81 4.59
C ILE A 48 -9.04 -18.60 3.90
N ALA A 49 -8.18 -17.74 4.43
CA ALA A 49 -6.83 -17.54 3.92
C ALA A 49 -6.03 -18.85 3.88
N ASN A 50 -6.08 -19.65 4.96
CA ASN A 50 -5.44 -20.98 5.01
C ASN A 50 -6.01 -21.94 3.97
N GLN A 51 -7.33 -21.93 3.74
CA GLN A 51 -7.97 -22.76 2.71
C GLN A 51 -7.48 -22.36 1.30
N LEU A 52 -7.38 -21.06 1.00
CA LEU A 52 -6.84 -20.57 -0.27
C LEU A 52 -5.40 -21.02 -0.46
N ALA A 53 -4.56 -20.93 0.56
CA ALA A 53 -3.16 -21.37 0.52
C ALA A 53 -3.02 -22.90 0.34
N ALA A 54 -3.93 -23.68 0.92
CA ALA A 54 -3.92 -25.13 0.80
C ALA A 54 -4.18 -25.62 -0.64
N VAL A 55 -4.92 -24.86 -1.44
CA VAL A 55 -5.29 -25.22 -2.81
C VAL A 55 -4.46 -24.52 -3.89
N ASN A 56 -3.70 -23.48 -3.52
CA ASN A 56 -2.88 -22.72 -4.47
C ASN A 56 -1.53 -22.33 -3.87
N GLN A 57 -0.45 -22.89 -4.42
CA GLN A 57 0.93 -22.66 -3.96
C GLN A 57 1.41 -21.19 -4.11
N ARG A 58 0.74 -20.38 -4.93
CA ARG A 58 1.02 -18.94 -5.05
C ARG A 58 0.35 -18.10 -3.97
N VAL A 59 -0.42 -18.70 -3.05
CA VAL A 59 -1.02 -18.01 -1.91
C VAL A 59 -0.26 -18.36 -0.63
N ASN A 60 0.16 -17.34 0.08
CA ASN A 60 0.85 -17.44 1.35
C ASN A 60 0.07 -16.72 2.43
N VAL A 61 0.20 -17.15 3.68
CA VAL A 61 -0.49 -16.54 4.82
C VAL A 61 0.50 -16.22 5.93
N LEU A 62 0.43 -15.03 6.46
CA LEU A 62 1.13 -14.58 7.66
C LEU A 62 0.11 -14.20 8.73
N HIS A 63 -0.08 -15.05 9.72
CA HIS A 63 -0.91 -14.74 10.87
C HIS A 63 -0.18 -13.88 11.87
N ARG A 64 -0.79 -12.77 12.29
CA ARG A 64 -0.30 -11.93 13.38
C ARG A 64 -1.14 -12.14 14.62
N ALA A 65 -0.52 -12.00 15.80
CA ALA A 65 -1.17 -12.29 17.08
C ALA A 65 -2.34 -11.33 17.39
N GLU A 66 -2.25 -10.08 16.92
CA GLU A 66 -3.24 -9.03 17.19
C GLU A 66 -3.26 -7.95 16.11
N LYS A 67 -4.35 -7.19 16.06
CA LYS A 67 -4.47 -6.01 15.21
C LYS A 67 -3.64 -4.86 15.76
N SER A 68 -2.52 -4.56 15.10
CA SER A 68 -1.58 -3.48 15.48
C SER A 68 -1.51 -2.33 14.46
N GLY A 69 -2.41 -2.35 13.47
CA GLY A 69 -2.54 -1.31 12.44
C GLY A 69 -1.92 -1.65 11.10
N LEU A 70 -2.43 -0.97 10.06
CA LEU A 70 -2.12 -1.23 8.65
C LEU A 70 -0.62 -1.15 8.34
N GLY A 71 0.07 -0.11 8.84
CA GLY A 71 1.50 0.08 8.58
C GLY A 71 2.35 -1.05 9.14
N THR A 72 2.01 -1.55 10.33
CA THR A 72 2.72 -2.68 10.94
C THR A 72 2.48 -3.99 10.20
N ALA A 73 1.29 -4.17 9.60
CA ALA A 73 1.00 -5.33 8.76
C ALA A 73 1.82 -5.30 7.47
N TYR A 74 1.91 -4.17 6.78
CA TYR A 74 2.78 -4.03 5.62
C TYR A 74 4.26 -4.22 5.96
N VAL A 75 4.75 -3.67 7.08
CA VAL A 75 6.14 -3.89 7.51
C VAL A 75 6.42 -5.38 7.76
N ALA A 76 5.48 -6.12 8.36
CA ALA A 76 5.62 -7.57 8.53
C ALA A 76 5.66 -8.30 7.17
N GLY A 77 4.78 -7.93 6.24
CA GLY A 77 4.78 -8.45 4.89
C GLY A 77 6.06 -8.12 4.10
N PHE A 78 6.59 -6.91 4.23
CA PHE A 78 7.87 -6.53 3.61
C PHE A 78 9.04 -7.36 4.13
N ARG A 79 9.14 -7.57 5.45
CA ARG A 79 10.17 -8.42 6.03
C ARG A 79 10.06 -9.85 5.51
N TRP A 80 8.85 -10.39 5.47
CA TRP A 80 8.58 -11.71 4.92
C TRP A 80 9.00 -11.81 3.44
N ALA A 81 8.75 -10.78 2.63
CA ALA A 81 9.17 -10.70 1.24
C ALA A 81 10.69 -10.63 1.07
N LEU A 82 11.37 -9.83 1.92
CA LEU A 82 12.83 -9.65 1.87
C LEU A 82 13.61 -10.90 2.32
N GLU A 83 13.00 -11.83 3.04
CA GLU A 83 13.56 -13.14 3.36
C GLU A 83 13.46 -14.13 2.19
N ARG A 84 12.85 -13.74 1.06
CA ARG A 84 12.55 -14.55 -0.13
C ARG A 84 12.95 -13.81 -1.40
N ASP A 85 12.85 -14.49 -2.56
CA ASP A 85 13.36 -13.97 -3.85
C ASP A 85 12.35 -13.10 -4.63
N TYR A 86 11.59 -12.26 -3.94
CA TYR A 86 10.68 -11.33 -4.61
C TYR A 86 11.41 -10.04 -5.00
N GLU A 87 11.29 -9.65 -6.27
CA GLU A 87 11.90 -8.42 -6.80
C GLU A 87 10.93 -7.24 -6.80
N LEU A 88 9.64 -7.52 -7.05
CA LEU A 88 8.57 -6.54 -7.03
C LEU A 88 7.59 -6.84 -5.90
N ILE A 89 7.35 -5.88 -5.02
CA ILE A 89 6.51 -6.04 -3.84
C ILE A 89 5.42 -4.98 -3.84
N PHE A 90 4.16 -5.43 -3.86
CA PHE A 90 2.98 -4.56 -3.86
C PHE A 90 2.38 -4.39 -2.46
N GLU A 91 1.84 -3.20 -2.23
CA GLU A 91 0.83 -2.90 -1.22
C GLU A 91 -0.54 -2.87 -1.90
N MET A 92 -1.52 -3.60 -1.38
CA MET A 92 -2.88 -3.63 -1.90
C MET A 92 -3.89 -3.85 -0.77
N ASP A 93 -4.97 -3.07 -0.72
CA ASP A 93 -6.04 -3.24 0.27
C ASP A 93 -6.98 -4.40 -0.13
N ALA A 94 -7.65 -5.01 0.87
CA ALA A 94 -8.48 -6.20 0.68
C ALA A 94 -9.93 -5.90 0.26
N ASP A 95 -10.36 -4.64 0.20
CA ASP A 95 -11.75 -4.20 0.07
C ASP A 95 -12.18 -3.81 -1.35
N PHE A 96 -11.44 -4.25 -2.38
CA PHE A 96 -11.64 -3.91 -3.79
C PHE A 96 -11.54 -2.41 -4.13
N SER A 97 -11.14 -1.55 -3.18
CA SER A 97 -10.88 -0.14 -3.51
C SER A 97 -9.67 0.03 -4.43
N HIS A 98 -8.76 -0.94 -4.38
CA HIS A 98 -7.66 -1.13 -5.32
C HIS A 98 -8.05 -2.24 -6.32
N ASP A 99 -8.39 -1.84 -7.54
CA ASP A 99 -8.79 -2.78 -8.59
C ASP A 99 -7.59 -3.61 -9.07
N PRO A 100 -7.64 -4.96 -8.95
CA PRO A 100 -6.55 -5.84 -9.40
C PRO A 100 -6.18 -5.65 -10.87
N ARG A 101 -7.11 -5.21 -11.72
CA ARG A 101 -6.88 -4.98 -13.15
C ARG A 101 -5.84 -3.90 -13.46
N HIS A 102 -5.46 -3.09 -12.47
CA HIS A 102 -4.34 -2.15 -12.60
C HIS A 102 -2.95 -2.79 -12.38
N LEU A 103 -2.86 -4.01 -11.83
CA LEU A 103 -1.57 -4.67 -11.58
C LEU A 103 -0.67 -4.75 -12.82
N PRO A 104 -1.18 -5.12 -14.02
CA PRO A 104 -0.36 -5.14 -15.24
C PRO A 104 0.22 -3.77 -15.60
N GLU A 105 -0.52 -2.67 -15.38
CA GLU A 105 -0.04 -1.30 -15.64
C GLU A 105 1.12 -0.91 -14.71
N PHE A 106 1.08 -1.38 -13.44
CA PHE A 106 2.20 -1.20 -12.51
C PHE A 106 3.42 -2.00 -12.95
N LEU A 107 3.23 -3.26 -13.37
CA LEU A 107 4.32 -4.12 -13.83
C LEU A 107 4.98 -3.51 -15.07
N GLU A 108 4.20 -3.07 -16.05
CA GLU A 108 4.68 -2.37 -17.23
C GLU A 108 5.50 -1.12 -16.85
N ALA A 109 4.99 -0.30 -15.92
CA ALA A 109 5.69 0.89 -15.44
C ALA A 109 7.01 0.57 -14.73
N MET A 110 7.13 -0.59 -14.08
CA MET A 110 8.36 -1.09 -13.48
C MET A 110 9.33 -1.64 -14.52
N GLU A 111 8.87 -2.40 -15.51
CA GLU A 111 9.69 -3.04 -16.54
C GLU A 111 10.40 -2.04 -17.44
N HIS A 112 9.75 -0.92 -17.77
CA HIS A 112 10.37 0.15 -18.56
C HIS A 112 11.55 0.86 -17.87
N GLY A 113 11.91 0.43 -16.64
CA GLY A 113 13.16 0.80 -15.99
C GLY A 113 13.23 2.23 -15.41
N ASP A 114 12.19 3.04 -15.57
CA ASP A 114 12.18 4.43 -15.16
C ASP A 114 11.77 4.66 -13.71
N ALA A 115 11.29 3.63 -13.01
CA ALA A 115 10.80 3.73 -11.65
C ALA A 115 11.41 2.68 -10.72
N ASP A 116 11.64 3.10 -9.48
CA ASP A 116 12.02 2.23 -8.36
C ASP A 116 10.81 2.00 -7.42
N LEU A 117 9.84 2.90 -7.48
CA LEU A 117 8.55 2.86 -6.78
C LEU A 117 7.48 3.41 -7.72
N VAL A 118 6.40 2.64 -7.93
CA VAL A 118 5.21 3.09 -8.66
C VAL A 118 4.04 3.26 -7.70
N LEU A 119 3.32 4.39 -7.81
CA LEU A 119 2.12 4.70 -7.03
C LEU A 119 0.90 4.76 -7.94
N GLY A 120 -0.18 4.14 -7.52
CA GLY A 120 -1.51 4.38 -8.07
C GLY A 120 -2.05 5.74 -7.59
N CYS A 121 -2.31 6.63 -8.52
CA CYS A 121 -2.69 8.01 -8.26
C CYS A 121 -4.15 8.26 -8.65
N ARG A 122 -4.94 8.75 -7.67
CA ARG A 122 -6.36 9.12 -7.86
C ARG A 122 -6.55 10.51 -8.47
N TYR A 123 -5.47 11.31 -8.53
CA TYR A 123 -5.52 12.76 -8.85
C TYR A 123 -4.55 13.16 -9.95
N LEU A 124 -4.13 12.23 -10.80
CA LEU A 124 -3.10 12.50 -11.80
C LEU A 124 -3.58 13.51 -12.85
N ASN A 125 -2.70 14.47 -13.19
CA ASN A 125 -2.96 15.50 -14.18
C ASN A 125 -4.25 16.32 -13.91
N ARG A 126 -4.59 16.55 -12.63
CA ARG A 126 -5.80 17.27 -12.19
C ARG A 126 -7.12 16.54 -12.52
N ARG A 127 -7.06 15.28 -12.93
CA ARG A 127 -8.24 14.43 -13.10
C ARG A 127 -8.48 13.69 -11.79
N VAL A 128 -9.73 13.69 -11.34
CA VAL A 128 -10.15 12.97 -10.13
C VAL A 128 -10.79 11.65 -10.58
N ALA A 129 -10.21 10.54 -10.15
CA ALA A 129 -10.66 9.19 -10.49
C ALA A 129 -11.09 8.43 -9.23
N VAL A 130 -12.10 8.96 -8.53
CA VAL A 130 -12.75 8.32 -7.39
C VAL A 130 -14.23 8.15 -7.65
N VAL A 131 -14.77 7.00 -7.24
CA VAL A 131 -16.19 6.65 -7.41
C VAL A 131 -16.83 6.56 -6.03
N ASN A 132 -18.05 7.06 -5.89
CA ASN A 132 -18.88 7.03 -4.66
C ASN A 132 -18.31 7.81 -3.46
N TRP A 133 -17.40 8.78 -3.66
CA TRP A 133 -16.91 9.60 -2.56
C TRP A 133 -17.81 10.82 -2.29
N PRO A 134 -18.14 11.10 -1.02
CA PRO A 134 -18.70 12.39 -0.64
C PRO A 134 -17.71 13.53 -0.99
N ILE A 135 -18.23 14.66 -1.44
CA ILE A 135 -17.42 15.84 -1.79
C ILE A 135 -16.51 16.27 -0.63
N SER A 136 -17.01 16.20 0.62
CA SER A 136 -16.23 16.51 1.82
C SER A 136 -14.98 15.64 1.97
N ARG A 137 -15.09 14.34 1.68
CA ARG A 137 -13.95 13.40 1.69
C ARG A 137 -12.94 13.71 0.57
N LEU A 138 -13.45 14.07 -0.60
CA LEU A 138 -12.59 14.47 -1.72
C LEU A 138 -11.78 15.72 -1.37
N ILE A 139 -12.44 16.79 -0.86
CA ILE A 139 -11.77 18.03 -0.45
C ILE A 139 -10.73 17.76 0.63
N LEU A 140 -11.06 16.95 1.64
CA LEU A 140 -10.14 16.59 2.71
C LEU A 140 -8.92 15.81 2.19
N SER A 141 -9.14 14.85 1.29
CA SER A 141 -8.05 14.05 0.70
C SER A 141 -7.13 14.91 -0.18
N MET A 142 -7.70 15.79 -1.00
CA MET A 142 -6.91 16.74 -1.81
C MET A 142 -6.13 17.73 -0.93
N GLY A 143 -6.75 18.22 0.14
CA GLY A 143 -6.09 19.08 1.13
C GLY A 143 -4.95 18.37 1.85
N ALA A 144 -5.13 17.11 2.25
CA ALA A 144 -4.10 16.29 2.87
C ALA A 144 -2.90 16.06 1.93
N ASN A 145 -3.16 15.79 0.65
CA ASN A 145 -2.10 15.65 -0.36
C ASN A 145 -1.36 16.97 -0.62
N ALA A 146 -2.08 18.09 -0.71
CA ALA A 146 -1.46 19.42 -0.85
C ALA A 146 -0.57 19.76 0.35
N TYR A 147 -1.05 19.49 1.57
CA TYR A 147 -0.30 19.66 2.80
C TYR A 147 0.94 18.77 2.84
N ALA A 148 0.81 17.47 2.55
CA ALA A 148 1.94 16.55 2.51
C ALA A 148 3.03 17.03 1.53
N ARG A 149 2.64 17.46 0.33
CA ARG A 149 3.56 18.04 -0.66
C ARG A 149 4.28 19.28 -0.14
N PHE A 150 3.54 20.20 0.46
CA PHE A 150 4.10 21.45 0.98
C PHE A 150 5.15 21.19 2.07
N VAL A 151 4.82 20.35 3.05
CA VAL A 151 5.73 20.10 4.18
C VAL A 151 6.92 19.22 3.79
N THR A 152 6.69 18.14 3.03
CA THR A 152 7.74 17.18 2.65
C THR A 152 8.60 17.65 1.47
N GLY A 153 8.08 18.53 0.64
CA GLY A 153 8.70 18.90 -0.63
C GLY A 153 8.62 17.82 -1.72
N MET A 154 7.84 16.76 -1.51
CA MET A 154 7.60 15.74 -2.55
C MET A 154 6.73 16.30 -3.67
N LYS A 155 7.07 15.97 -4.91
CA LYS A 155 6.26 16.36 -6.09
C LYS A 155 5.32 15.21 -6.50
N LEU A 156 4.55 14.67 -5.53
CA LEU A 156 3.58 13.61 -5.77
C LEU A 156 2.16 14.17 -5.73
N TRP A 157 1.30 13.76 -6.65
CA TRP A 157 -0.11 14.16 -6.67
C TRP A 157 -0.90 13.44 -5.57
N ASP A 158 -0.55 12.15 -5.31
CA ASP A 158 -1.25 11.30 -4.34
C ASP A 158 -0.30 10.61 -3.36
N ALA A 159 0.29 11.38 -2.46
CA ALA A 159 1.18 10.86 -1.41
C ALA A 159 0.48 9.94 -0.39
N THR A 160 -0.86 9.99 -0.33
CA THR A 160 -1.69 9.20 0.61
C THR A 160 -2.22 7.90 0.01
N GLY A 161 -1.97 7.64 -1.27
CA GLY A 161 -2.39 6.41 -1.95
C GLY A 161 -1.71 5.18 -1.38
N GLY A 162 -2.47 4.10 -1.18
CA GLY A 162 -2.01 2.83 -0.61
C GLY A 162 -1.65 1.78 -1.66
N PHE A 163 -2.04 1.96 -2.92
CA PHE A 163 -1.69 1.04 -3.98
C PHE A 163 -0.31 1.37 -4.54
N LYS A 164 0.69 0.55 -4.22
CA LYS A 164 2.08 0.81 -4.56
C LYS A 164 2.80 -0.47 -4.97
N CYS A 165 3.80 -0.32 -5.85
CA CYS A 165 4.74 -1.35 -6.19
C CYS A 165 6.16 -0.86 -5.92
N PHE A 166 6.90 -1.58 -5.09
CA PHE A 166 8.29 -1.30 -4.74
C PHE A 166 9.22 -2.30 -5.44
N ARG A 167 10.35 -1.82 -5.97
CA ARG A 167 11.48 -2.72 -6.18
C ARG A 167 12.08 -3.13 -4.85
N ARG A 168 12.54 -4.38 -4.75
CA ARG A 168 13.21 -4.94 -3.57
C ARG A 168 14.25 -3.99 -2.97
N LYS A 169 15.14 -3.44 -3.79
CA LYS A 169 16.20 -2.52 -3.36
C LYS A 169 15.69 -1.29 -2.60
N VAL A 170 14.46 -0.83 -2.86
CA VAL A 170 13.85 0.30 -2.13
C VAL A 170 13.55 -0.09 -0.70
N LEU A 171 12.97 -1.27 -0.49
CA LEU A 171 12.64 -1.79 0.83
C LEU A 171 13.89 -2.17 1.63
N GLU A 172 14.92 -2.71 0.98
CA GLU A 172 16.22 -2.99 1.59
C GLU A 172 16.95 -1.72 2.05
N ALA A 173 16.80 -0.62 1.31
CA ALA A 173 17.41 0.66 1.67
C ALA A 173 16.69 1.39 2.82
N ILE A 174 15.43 1.06 3.10
CA ILE A 174 14.64 1.67 4.16
C ILE A 174 14.76 0.82 5.44
N ASP A 175 15.19 1.45 6.53
CA ASP A 175 15.15 0.78 7.84
C ASP A 175 13.70 0.61 8.31
N LEU A 176 13.15 -0.58 8.01
CA LEU A 176 11.78 -0.95 8.36
C LEU A 176 11.52 -1.02 9.88
N SER A 177 12.58 -1.14 10.70
CA SER A 177 12.44 -1.19 12.17
C SER A 177 12.08 0.16 12.80
N THR A 178 12.37 1.24 12.09
CA THR A 178 12.13 2.62 12.54
C THR A 178 10.76 3.16 12.13
N ILE A 179 10.01 2.42 11.31
CA ILE A 179 8.67 2.80 10.87
C ILE A 179 7.68 2.53 11.98
N LYS A 180 6.98 3.60 12.43
CA LYS A 180 5.99 3.54 13.51
C LYS A 180 4.64 4.15 13.11
N SER A 181 4.55 4.70 11.91
CA SER A 181 3.33 5.31 11.38
C SER A 181 2.32 4.27 10.92
N ASN A 182 1.05 4.63 10.96
CA ASN A 182 -0.06 3.81 10.50
C ASN A 182 -0.95 4.56 9.49
N GLY A 183 -1.79 3.83 8.77
CA GLY A 183 -2.77 4.39 7.84
C GLY A 183 -2.12 5.34 6.81
N TYR A 184 -2.72 6.50 6.60
CA TYR A 184 -2.22 7.49 5.63
C TYR A 184 -0.83 8.02 5.94
N ALA A 185 -0.48 8.13 7.22
CA ALA A 185 0.85 8.57 7.66
C ALA A 185 1.93 7.59 7.20
N PHE A 186 1.66 6.30 7.27
CA PHE A 186 2.53 5.24 6.76
C PHE A 186 2.76 5.39 5.25
N GLN A 187 1.72 5.64 4.49
CA GLN A 187 1.82 5.80 3.03
C GLN A 187 2.71 6.99 2.64
N ILE A 188 2.56 8.11 3.36
CA ILE A 188 3.41 9.29 3.16
C ILE A 188 4.85 8.99 3.56
N GLU A 189 5.07 8.33 4.71
CA GLU A 189 6.40 7.99 5.23
C GLU A 189 7.18 7.11 4.26
N MET A 190 6.59 6.03 3.73
CA MET A 190 7.25 5.13 2.79
C MET A 190 7.69 5.86 1.51
N SER A 191 6.81 6.65 0.91
CA SER A 191 7.12 7.45 -0.28
C SER A 191 8.20 8.49 0.01
N PHE A 192 8.15 9.15 1.17
CA PHE A 192 9.13 10.15 1.57
C PHE A 192 10.52 9.53 1.79
N ARG A 193 10.62 8.41 2.50
CA ARG A 193 11.88 7.69 2.71
C ARG A 193 12.49 7.22 1.40
N ALA A 194 11.69 6.63 0.51
CA ALA A 194 12.15 6.25 -0.83
C ALA A 194 12.70 7.46 -1.60
N LYS A 195 11.99 8.58 -1.60
CA LYS A 195 12.46 9.82 -2.25
C LYS A 195 13.74 10.36 -1.64
N ARG A 196 13.88 10.32 -0.31
CA ARG A 196 15.10 10.78 0.40
C ARG A 196 16.33 9.92 0.10
N LYS A 197 16.13 8.64 -0.15
CA LYS A 197 17.18 7.69 -0.59
C LYS A 197 17.54 7.85 -2.07
N GLY A 198 16.90 8.78 -2.79
CA GLY A 198 17.20 9.06 -4.21
C GLY A 198 16.45 8.19 -5.21
N PHE A 199 15.51 7.35 -4.77
CA PHE A 199 14.75 6.50 -5.66
C PHE A 199 13.77 7.29 -6.54
N ARG A 200 13.56 6.79 -7.75
CA ARG A 200 12.64 7.37 -8.72
C ARG A 200 11.25 6.87 -8.47
N ILE A 201 10.33 7.82 -8.25
CA ILE A 201 8.92 7.53 -7.99
C ILE A 201 8.11 7.96 -9.20
N LYS A 202 7.28 7.05 -9.72
CA LYS A 202 6.35 7.28 -10.83
C LYS A 202 4.92 7.13 -10.34
N GLU A 203 4.03 8.01 -10.74
CA GLU A 203 2.60 7.90 -10.50
C GLU A 203 1.91 7.45 -11.77
N ILE A 204 1.00 6.47 -11.66
CA ILE A 204 0.12 6.01 -12.74
C ILE A 204 -1.33 6.26 -12.36
N PRO A 205 -2.23 6.57 -13.30
CA PRO A 205 -3.64 6.79 -12.98
C PRO A 205 -4.30 5.49 -12.57
N ILE A 206 -5.08 5.53 -11.49
CA ILE A 206 -5.96 4.42 -11.10
C ILE A 206 -7.37 4.95 -10.86
N VAL A 207 -8.37 4.09 -11.03
CA VAL A 207 -9.74 4.34 -10.57
C VAL A 207 -9.89 3.75 -9.18
N PHE A 208 -10.25 4.59 -8.21
CA PHE A 208 -10.51 4.16 -6.84
C PHE A 208 -12.01 4.12 -6.60
N VAL A 209 -12.53 2.95 -6.29
CA VAL A 209 -13.95 2.75 -5.97
C VAL A 209 -14.08 2.65 -4.46
N ASP A 210 -14.97 3.47 -3.85
CA ASP A 210 -15.22 3.31 -2.40
C ASP A 210 -15.95 2.00 -2.15
N ARG A 211 -15.58 1.34 -1.08
CA ARG A 211 -16.28 0.13 -0.63
C ARG A 211 -17.75 0.47 -0.37
N THR A 212 -18.63 -0.42 -0.77
CA THR A 212 -20.08 -0.28 -0.57
C THR A 212 -20.47 -0.55 0.87
N ASP A 213 -19.68 -1.35 1.60
CA ASP A 213 -19.94 -1.76 2.97
C ASP A 213 -18.82 -1.29 3.92
N GLY A 214 -19.21 -0.64 5.03
CA GLY A 214 -18.33 -0.23 6.10
C GLY A 214 -18.15 1.29 6.22
N ALA A 215 -18.17 1.78 7.47
CA ALA A 215 -17.94 3.20 7.75
C ALA A 215 -16.49 3.59 7.45
N SER A 216 -16.30 4.71 6.75
CA SER A 216 -14.97 5.32 6.57
C SER A 216 -14.33 5.59 7.94
N LYS A 217 -13.16 4.98 8.19
CA LYS A 217 -12.44 5.08 9.48
C LYS A 217 -11.67 6.39 9.63
N MET A 218 -12.03 7.46 8.91
CA MET A 218 -11.38 8.76 9.07
C MET A 218 -11.85 9.44 10.37
N SER A 219 -11.10 9.23 11.46
CA SER A 219 -11.29 9.97 12.70
C SER A 219 -10.39 11.21 12.73
N GLY A 220 -10.81 12.26 13.48
CA GLY A 220 -9.97 13.44 13.69
C GLY A 220 -8.60 13.12 14.34
N ALA A 221 -8.49 11.99 15.03
CA ALA A 221 -7.23 11.47 15.58
C ALA A 221 -6.26 11.06 14.47
N ILE A 222 -6.73 10.33 13.45
CA ILE A 222 -5.92 9.91 12.30
C ILE A 222 -5.41 11.13 11.52
N VAL A 223 -6.24 12.16 11.35
CA VAL A 223 -5.84 13.40 10.68
C VAL A 223 -4.74 14.12 11.48
N ARG A 224 -4.90 14.26 12.80
CA ARG A 224 -3.88 14.90 13.66
C ARG A 224 -2.57 14.13 13.67
N GLU A 225 -2.63 12.80 13.72
CA GLU A 225 -1.45 11.93 13.64
C GLU A 225 -0.70 12.17 12.32
N ALA A 226 -1.41 12.18 11.19
CA ALA A 226 -0.82 12.42 9.87
C ALA A 226 -0.16 13.80 9.80
N VAL A 227 -0.82 14.86 10.31
CA VAL A 227 -0.28 16.22 10.34
C VAL A 227 1.03 16.27 11.14
N TRP A 228 1.05 15.71 12.34
CA TRP A 228 2.26 15.70 13.18
C TRP A 228 3.38 14.85 12.58
N MET A 229 3.04 13.70 12.02
CA MET A 229 4.00 12.79 11.39
C MET A 229 4.76 13.45 10.24
N VAL A 230 4.08 14.19 9.38
CA VAL A 230 4.70 14.85 8.22
C VAL A 230 5.76 15.87 8.65
N TRP A 231 5.53 16.64 9.73
CA TRP A 231 6.56 17.53 10.30
C TRP A 231 7.71 16.73 10.91
N ARG A 232 7.42 15.66 11.64
CA ARG A 232 8.45 14.79 12.21
C ARG A 232 9.37 14.24 11.12
N LEU A 233 8.81 13.75 10.01
CA LEU A 233 9.58 13.29 8.85
C LEU A 233 10.46 14.40 8.28
N ARG A 234 9.92 15.61 8.13
CA ARG A 234 10.69 16.76 7.65
C ARG A 234 11.87 17.10 8.55
N PHE A 235 11.66 17.15 9.87
CA PHE A 235 12.72 17.39 10.83
C PHE A 235 13.77 16.27 10.84
N GLN A 236 13.35 15.00 10.83
CA GLN A 236 14.29 13.87 10.75
C GLN A 236 15.15 13.94 9.48
N ALA A 237 14.58 14.34 8.36
CA ALA A 237 15.31 14.52 7.11
C ALA A 237 16.35 15.63 7.17
N ILE A 238 16.05 16.77 7.84
CA ILE A 238 17.00 17.88 8.02
C ILE A 238 18.21 17.40 8.85
N PHE A 239 17.97 16.61 9.88
CA PHE A 239 19.04 16.08 10.75
C PHE A 239 19.67 14.77 10.23
N ARG A 240 19.41 14.39 8.96
CA ARG A 240 19.94 13.17 8.32
C ARG A 240 19.70 11.87 9.10
N LYS A 241 18.56 11.78 9.81
CA LYS A 241 18.16 10.58 10.59
C LYS A 241 17.34 9.56 9.79
N ILE A 242 17.04 9.84 8.54
CA ILE A 242 16.30 8.98 7.58
C ILE A 242 16.85 9.16 6.16
#